data_ef167606a6b5a9af1582f3cbda41da05
#
_entry.id   ef167606a6b5a9af1582f3cbda41da05
#
_cell.length_a   1.000
_cell.length_b   1.000
_cell.length_c   1.000
_cell.angle_alpha   90.00
_cell.angle_beta   90.00
_cell.angle_gamma   90.00
#
_symmetry.space_group_name_H-M   'P 1'
#
loop_
_entity.id
_entity.type
_entity.pdbx_description
1 polymer ?
#
loop_
_entity_poly.entity_id
_entity_poly.type
_entity_poly.pdbx_seq_one_letter_code
_entity_poly.pdbx_strand_id
1 'polypeptide(L)'
;MYAVEYINQNLNPRVVLDYYGFEGIVENDEYIRAKCKIHGGDNPTAFCWNKANNLWFCYTGDCGGGDVYTLVEKIEKCGFTDATIRVAQILGLDIGDMEVVSEDQLRKKHLRWLEKELQKHKNGGKISNRPQSYVVSSTKYSYEHETFKRFDPELLKEYDAKFCNIYPTDTGLLYNKLVIPLYHRGDIVGCALRDTTGKYMPKWYYVPKGLNISSILYNYDYIEQNEDITEVILVEGIFDVWAYHKVGIDNVVAIFGSSLSEEQAELLIRLSVDVTLSFDNDTAGQKATAKAIKLLRNKVTLKKIELSEGSDPADMTSEELLKAYLNRSNV
;
A
#
# COMPACT_ATOMS: atom_id res chain seq x y z
N MET A 1 -11.56 11.23 12.80
CA MET A 1 -10.17 10.86 13.20
C MET A 1 -10.30 10.05 14.46
N TYR A 2 -9.65 8.89 14.58
CA TYR A 2 -9.61 8.17 15.83
C TYR A 2 -8.60 8.79 16.79
N ALA A 3 -8.87 8.71 18.09
CA ALA A 3 -7.97 9.26 19.11
C ALA A 3 -6.55 8.69 18.97
N VAL A 4 -6.42 7.39 18.69
CA VAL A 4 -5.12 6.72 18.49
C VAL A 4 -4.31 7.31 17.32
N GLU A 5 -4.96 7.60 16.20
CA GLU A 5 -4.29 8.23 15.05
C GLU A 5 -3.76 9.62 15.38
N TYR A 6 -4.60 10.41 16.05
CA TYR A 6 -4.23 11.77 16.45
C TYR A 6 -3.07 11.78 17.44
N ILE A 7 -3.12 10.88 18.44
CA ILE A 7 -2.04 10.72 19.42
C ILE A 7 -0.75 10.26 18.73
N ASN A 8 -0.80 9.25 17.84
CA ASN A 8 0.38 8.73 17.17
C ASN A 8 1.08 9.77 16.26
N GLN A 9 0.30 10.67 15.64
CA GLN A 9 0.86 11.78 14.85
C GLN A 9 1.56 12.84 15.70
N ASN A 10 1.18 12.97 16.97
CA ASN A 10 1.70 13.95 17.90
C ASN A 10 2.53 13.31 19.03
N LEU A 11 2.86 12.03 18.90
CA LEU A 11 3.57 11.29 19.93
C LEU A 11 5.01 11.80 20.10
N ASN A 12 5.30 12.23 21.31
CA ASN A 12 6.66 12.46 21.77
C ASN A 12 6.99 11.46 22.88
N PRO A 13 7.70 10.38 22.58
CA PRO A 13 8.01 9.34 23.55
C PRO A 13 8.75 9.88 24.79
N ARG A 14 9.61 10.88 24.60
CA ARG A 14 10.37 11.49 25.69
C ARG A 14 9.48 12.10 26.75
N VAL A 15 8.41 12.79 26.36
CA VAL A 15 7.45 13.39 27.29
C VAL A 15 6.74 12.31 28.13
N VAL A 16 6.39 11.18 27.49
CA VAL A 16 5.76 10.06 28.21
C VAL A 16 6.73 9.40 29.20
N LEU A 17 7.97 9.18 28.81
CA LEU A 17 8.99 8.58 29.70
C LEU A 17 9.33 9.50 30.88
N ASP A 18 9.47 10.79 30.64
CA ASP A 18 9.71 11.78 31.70
C ASP A 18 8.52 11.86 32.68
N TYR A 19 7.27 11.82 32.18
CA TYR A 19 6.07 11.79 33.01
C TYR A 19 6.06 10.61 33.99
N TYR A 20 6.45 9.41 33.52
CA TYR A 20 6.52 8.22 34.38
C TYR A 20 7.81 8.12 35.20
N GLY A 21 8.71 9.11 35.11
CA GLY A 21 9.95 9.16 35.87
C GLY A 21 10.91 8.02 35.50
N PHE A 22 11.12 7.78 34.22
CA PHE A 22 12.20 6.90 33.77
C PHE A 22 13.55 7.54 34.10
N GLU A 23 14.46 6.79 34.68
CA GLU A 23 15.77 7.25 35.10
C GLU A 23 16.88 6.85 34.11
N GLY A 24 17.98 7.62 34.09
CA GLY A 24 19.14 7.30 33.29
C GLY A 24 18.87 7.36 31.78
N ILE A 25 17.96 8.26 31.35
CA ILE A 25 17.60 8.38 29.95
C ILE A 25 18.79 8.88 29.13
N VAL A 26 19.16 8.05 28.13
CA VAL A 26 20.12 8.40 27.07
C VAL A 26 19.39 8.34 25.74
N GLU A 27 19.46 9.41 24.96
CA GLU A 27 18.73 9.58 23.72
C GLU A 27 19.68 9.93 22.57
N ASN A 28 19.48 9.30 21.42
CA ASN A 28 20.09 9.64 20.15
C ASN A 28 19.02 9.73 19.05
N ASP A 29 19.42 9.82 17.77
CA ASP A 29 18.49 9.95 16.66
C ASP A 29 17.62 8.70 16.44
N GLU A 30 18.08 7.52 16.84
CA GLU A 30 17.40 6.24 16.58
C GLU A 30 16.66 5.69 17.81
N TYR A 31 17.22 5.88 19.02
CA TYR A 31 16.74 5.23 20.23
C TYR A 31 16.71 6.15 21.45
N ILE A 32 15.79 5.83 22.38
CA ILE A 32 15.81 6.30 23.76
C ILE A 32 16.05 5.09 24.64
N ARG A 33 17.10 5.12 25.47
CA ARG A 33 17.40 4.07 26.45
C ARG A 33 17.27 4.60 27.87
N ALA A 34 16.86 3.72 28.78
CA ALA A 34 16.65 4.08 30.18
C ALA A 34 16.70 2.83 31.09
N LYS A 35 16.71 3.06 32.41
CA LYS A 35 16.33 2.02 33.35
C LYS A 35 14.86 1.65 33.16
N CYS A 36 14.52 0.36 33.22
CA CYS A 36 13.14 -0.07 33.03
C CYS A 36 12.29 0.21 34.27
N LYS A 37 11.32 1.09 34.12
CA LYS A 37 10.38 1.46 35.19
C LYS A 37 9.40 0.35 35.54
N ILE A 38 9.12 -0.57 34.59
CA ILE A 38 8.08 -1.63 34.75
C ILE A 38 8.53 -2.65 35.79
N HIS A 39 9.79 -3.14 35.74
CA HIS A 39 10.29 -4.11 36.71
C HIS A 39 11.25 -3.49 37.77
N GLY A 40 11.54 -2.18 37.68
CA GLY A 40 12.34 -1.48 38.69
C GLY A 40 13.83 -1.85 38.69
N GLY A 41 14.38 -2.33 37.58
CA GLY A 41 15.79 -2.71 37.47
C GLY A 41 16.73 -1.50 37.39
N ASP A 42 17.97 -1.70 37.79
CA ASP A 42 19.05 -0.67 37.83
C ASP A 42 19.87 -0.57 36.54
N ASN A 43 19.70 -1.51 35.62
CA ASN A 43 20.40 -1.52 34.34
C ASN A 43 19.94 -0.30 33.47
N PRO A 44 20.83 0.67 33.16
CA PRO A 44 20.46 1.90 32.47
C PRO A 44 20.13 1.70 30.99
N THR A 45 20.33 0.50 30.45
CA THR A 45 20.05 0.16 29.04
C THR A 45 18.97 -0.91 28.89
N ALA A 46 18.32 -1.29 29.99
CA ALA A 46 17.31 -2.35 29.97
C ALA A 46 16.10 -2.00 29.11
N PHE A 47 15.62 -0.77 29.21
CA PHE A 47 14.53 -0.26 28.39
C PHE A 47 15.07 0.42 27.14
N CYS A 48 14.49 0.11 25.99
CA CYS A 48 14.84 0.73 24.71
C CYS A 48 13.56 1.09 23.95
N TRP A 49 13.45 2.35 23.55
CA TRP A 49 12.43 2.83 22.64
C TRP A 49 13.05 3.11 21.28
N ASN A 50 12.55 2.46 20.23
CA ASN A 50 12.93 2.72 18.84
C ASN A 50 12.09 3.85 18.28
N LYS A 51 12.69 4.96 17.88
CA LYS A 51 12.01 6.15 17.36
C LYS A 51 11.43 5.95 15.95
N ALA A 52 12.03 5.06 15.16
CA ALA A 52 11.61 4.84 13.79
C ALA A 52 10.21 4.17 13.68
N ASN A 53 9.90 3.28 14.62
CA ASN A 53 8.63 2.56 14.65
C ASN A 53 7.76 2.85 15.87
N ASN A 54 8.23 3.70 16.81
CA ASN A 54 7.58 4.03 18.07
C ASN A 54 7.25 2.82 18.94
N LEU A 55 8.12 1.81 18.94
CA LEU A 55 8.00 0.63 19.79
C LEU A 55 9.07 0.60 20.86
N TRP A 56 8.70 0.13 22.03
CA TRP A 56 9.64 -0.11 23.12
C TRP A 56 9.83 -1.61 23.40
N PHE A 57 10.96 -1.94 23.99
CA PHE A 57 11.26 -3.29 24.44
C PHE A 57 12.15 -3.24 25.71
N CYS A 58 11.94 -4.22 26.62
CA CYS A 58 12.80 -4.42 27.79
C CYS A 58 13.67 -5.67 27.59
N TYR A 59 14.99 -5.47 27.62
CA TYR A 59 15.96 -6.54 27.34
C TYR A 59 16.32 -7.41 28.54
N THR A 60 16.03 -6.98 29.79
CA THR A 60 16.53 -7.63 31.01
C THR A 60 15.43 -8.16 31.92
N GLY A 61 14.16 -7.98 31.59
CA GLY A 61 13.03 -8.46 32.37
C GLY A 61 11.91 -8.99 31.49
N ASP A 62 11.03 -9.76 32.05
CA ASP A 62 9.84 -10.29 31.35
C ASP A 62 8.75 -9.23 31.10
N CYS A 63 9.19 -7.96 30.94
CA CYS A 63 8.26 -6.86 30.67
C CYS A 63 7.70 -6.90 29.25
N GLY A 64 8.38 -7.59 28.33
CA GLY A 64 8.03 -7.62 26.91
C GLY A 64 8.33 -6.32 26.19
N GLY A 65 7.46 -5.96 25.26
CA GLY A 65 7.54 -4.75 24.44
C GLY A 65 6.17 -4.36 23.91
N GLY A 66 6.11 -3.30 23.13
CA GLY A 66 4.89 -2.81 22.49
C GLY A 66 4.95 -1.32 22.14
N ASP A 67 3.81 -0.72 21.97
CA ASP A 67 3.64 0.72 21.69
C ASP A 67 3.49 1.56 22.99
N VAL A 68 3.17 2.84 22.84
CA VAL A 68 2.97 3.75 23.97
C VAL A 68 1.81 3.30 24.86
N TYR A 69 0.74 2.77 24.27
CA TYR A 69 -0.43 2.33 25.01
C TYR A 69 -0.12 1.11 25.86
N THR A 70 0.55 0.11 25.28
CA THR A 70 1.03 -1.08 25.99
C THR A 70 1.98 -0.71 27.15
N LEU A 71 2.80 0.33 26.98
CA LEU A 71 3.63 0.84 28.07
C LEU A 71 2.79 1.35 29.24
N VAL A 72 1.80 2.18 28.94
CA VAL A 72 0.90 2.77 29.95
C VAL A 72 0.03 1.70 30.61
N GLU A 73 -0.54 0.77 29.84
CA GLU A 73 -1.29 -0.39 30.37
C GLU A 73 -0.47 -1.17 31.43
N LYS A 74 0.81 -1.40 31.13
CA LYS A 74 1.71 -2.14 32.05
C LYS A 74 2.08 -1.34 33.28
N ILE A 75 2.29 -0.04 33.17
CA ILE A 75 2.66 0.82 34.31
C ILE A 75 1.44 1.09 35.19
N GLU A 76 0.30 1.47 34.62
CA GLU A 76 -0.90 1.85 35.35
C GLU A 76 -1.83 0.67 35.64
N LYS A 77 -1.58 -0.51 35.06
CA LYS A 77 -2.43 -1.71 35.15
C LYS A 77 -3.87 -1.44 34.74
N CYS A 78 -4.03 -0.69 33.66
CA CYS A 78 -5.33 -0.28 33.10
C CYS A 78 -5.58 -0.96 31.76
N GLY A 79 -6.77 -0.76 31.19
CA GLY A 79 -7.11 -1.21 29.86
C GLY A 79 -6.72 -0.20 28.79
N PHE A 80 -6.78 -0.62 27.50
CA PHE A 80 -6.38 0.17 26.34
C PHE A 80 -7.08 1.54 26.27
N THR A 81 -8.38 1.60 26.54
CA THR A 81 -9.14 2.86 26.51
C THR A 81 -8.59 3.88 27.52
N ASP A 82 -8.35 3.44 28.75
CA ASP A 82 -7.81 4.30 29.81
C ASP A 82 -6.36 4.71 29.48
N ALA A 83 -5.55 3.78 28.96
CA ALA A 83 -4.20 4.06 28.50
C ALA A 83 -4.19 5.12 27.38
N THR A 84 -5.11 5.03 26.42
CA THR A 84 -5.23 6.01 25.33
C THR A 84 -5.58 7.40 25.84
N ILE A 85 -6.56 7.50 26.75
CA ILE A 85 -6.93 8.76 27.41
C ILE A 85 -5.74 9.32 28.18
N ARG A 86 -5.02 8.46 28.91
CA ARG A 86 -3.85 8.84 29.71
C ARG A 86 -2.73 9.38 28.83
N VAL A 87 -2.41 8.71 27.71
CA VAL A 87 -1.38 9.18 26.78
C VAL A 87 -1.75 10.56 26.20
N ALA A 88 -3.01 10.77 25.82
CA ALA A 88 -3.48 12.07 25.34
C ALA A 88 -3.28 13.16 26.42
N GLN A 89 -3.65 12.88 27.67
CA GLN A 89 -3.47 13.80 28.81
C GLN A 89 -1.98 14.15 29.02
N ILE A 90 -1.11 13.15 29.00
CA ILE A 90 0.35 13.33 29.18
C ILE A 90 0.91 14.23 28.08
N LEU A 91 0.46 14.06 26.86
CA LEU A 91 0.91 14.84 25.69
C LEU A 91 0.19 16.19 25.57
N GLY A 92 -0.79 16.50 26.44
CA GLY A 92 -1.59 17.72 26.38
C GLY A 92 -2.49 17.80 25.14
N LEU A 93 -2.91 16.63 24.61
CA LEU A 93 -3.77 16.54 23.44
C LEU A 93 -5.24 16.47 23.86
N ASP A 94 -6.06 17.30 23.23
CA ASP A 94 -7.51 17.23 23.37
C ASP A 94 -8.07 16.22 22.36
N ILE A 95 -8.54 15.07 22.85
CA ILE A 95 -9.18 14.04 22.05
C ILE A 95 -10.71 14.16 22.04
N GLY A 96 -11.29 15.04 22.87
CA GLY A 96 -12.72 15.37 22.89
C GLY A 96 -13.64 14.15 22.68
N ASP A 97 -14.51 14.24 21.68
CA ASP A 97 -15.45 13.19 21.29
C ASP A 97 -14.85 12.17 20.30
N MET A 98 -13.52 12.09 20.16
CA MET A 98 -12.88 11.13 19.26
C MET A 98 -13.12 9.69 19.72
N GLU A 99 -13.45 8.82 18.78
CA GLU A 99 -13.66 7.40 19.07
C GLU A 99 -12.34 6.74 19.50
N VAL A 100 -12.31 6.21 20.72
CA VAL A 100 -11.18 5.44 21.25
C VAL A 100 -11.40 3.97 20.92
N VAL A 101 -10.68 3.48 19.90
CA VAL A 101 -10.74 2.07 19.49
C VAL A 101 -9.34 1.48 19.44
N SER A 102 -9.19 0.25 19.90
CA SER A 102 -7.92 -0.47 19.77
C SER A 102 -7.65 -0.82 18.30
N GLU A 103 -6.36 -1.03 17.96
CA GLU A 103 -5.96 -1.51 16.64
C GLU A 103 -6.71 -2.78 16.23
N ASP A 104 -6.92 -3.70 17.17
CA ASP A 104 -7.71 -4.93 16.96
C ASP A 104 -9.20 -4.66 16.67
N GLN A 105 -9.79 -3.65 17.33
CA GLN A 105 -11.17 -3.24 17.06
C GLN A 105 -11.31 -2.56 15.71
N LEU A 106 -10.36 -1.69 15.34
CA LEU A 106 -10.27 -1.09 14.00
C LEU A 106 -10.15 -2.16 12.91
N ARG A 107 -9.26 -3.12 13.13
CA ARG A 107 -9.06 -4.26 12.22
C ARG A 107 -10.34 -5.09 12.06
N LYS A 108 -11.01 -5.47 13.16
CA LYS A 108 -12.27 -6.23 13.12
C LYS A 108 -13.40 -5.45 12.42
N LYS A 109 -13.48 -4.14 12.67
CA LYS A 109 -14.45 -3.24 12.02
C LYS A 109 -14.22 -3.17 10.51
N HIS A 110 -12.96 -3.08 10.09
CA HIS A 110 -12.57 -3.06 8.69
C HIS A 110 -12.82 -4.41 7.98
N LEU A 111 -12.43 -5.52 8.60
CA LEU A 111 -12.68 -6.86 8.03
C LEU A 111 -14.17 -7.12 7.82
N ARG A 112 -15.02 -6.76 8.80
CA ARG A 112 -16.47 -6.88 8.67
C ARG A 112 -17.03 -5.98 7.57
N TRP A 113 -16.47 -4.79 7.39
CA TRP A 113 -16.86 -3.92 6.29
C TRP A 113 -16.46 -4.50 4.94
N LEU A 114 -15.22 -5.02 4.82
CA LEU A 114 -14.74 -5.72 3.63
C LEU A 114 -15.62 -6.91 3.25
N GLU A 115 -15.93 -7.77 4.23
CA GLU A 115 -16.82 -8.91 4.03
C GLU A 115 -18.20 -8.48 3.52
N LYS A 116 -18.73 -7.39 4.08
CA LYS A 116 -20.04 -6.84 3.71
C LYS A 116 -20.03 -6.25 2.29
N GLU A 117 -18.97 -5.57 1.89
CA GLU A 117 -18.82 -5.06 0.53
C GLU A 117 -18.63 -6.19 -0.48
N LEU A 118 -17.78 -7.18 -0.17
CA LEU A 118 -17.61 -8.37 -1.01
C LEU A 118 -18.93 -9.16 -1.19
N GLN A 119 -19.76 -9.25 -0.14
CA GLN A 119 -21.08 -9.89 -0.26
C GLN A 119 -22.06 -9.08 -1.11
N LYS A 120 -22.04 -7.75 -1.06
CA LYS A 120 -22.87 -6.92 -1.95
C LYS A 120 -22.54 -7.17 -3.42
N HIS A 121 -21.26 -7.32 -3.76
CA HIS A 121 -20.81 -7.59 -5.12
C HIS A 121 -21.17 -9.01 -5.59
N LYS A 122 -21.09 -10.02 -4.72
CA LYS A 122 -21.51 -11.39 -5.04
C LYS A 122 -23.01 -11.54 -5.33
N ASN A 123 -23.83 -10.63 -4.86
CA ASN A 123 -25.29 -10.64 -5.02
C ASN A 123 -25.80 -9.90 -6.26
N GLY A 124 -24.95 -9.63 -7.25
CA GLY A 124 -25.38 -9.17 -8.58
C GLY A 124 -25.77 -7.69 -8.67
N GLY A 125 -25.25 -6.85 -7.80
CA GLY A 125 -25.34 -5.41 -7.99
C GLY A 125 -24.62 -5.01 -9.28
N LYS A 126 -25.33 -4.44 -10.25
CA LYS A 126 -24.71 -3.87 -11.45
C LYS A 126 -23.63 -2.89 -11.02
N ILE A 127 -22.39 -3.17 -11.40
CA ILE A 127 -21.28 -2.25 -11.24
C ILE A 127 -21.53 -1.14 -12.24
N SER A 128 -22.09 -0.04 -11.75
CA SER A 128 -22.00 1.20 -12.46
C SER A 128 -20.64 1.80 -12.12
N ASN A 129 -19.78 1.92 -13.12
CA ASN A 129 -18.56 2.70 -13.09
C ASN A 129 -17.75 2.60 -11.77
N ARG A 130 -16.55 2.02 -11.81
CA ARG A 130 -15.56 1.88 -10.74
C ARG A 130 -16.11 2.14 -9.33
N PRO A 131 -16.24 1.13 -8.45
CA PRO A 131 -16.89 1.29 -7.14
C PRO A 131 -16.25 2.40 -6.34
N GLN A 132 -17.07 3.27 -5.81
CA GLN A 132 -16.62 4.31 -4.89
C GLN A 132 -16.07 3.68 -3.62
N SER A 133 -14.81 3.98 -3.35
CA SER A 133 -14.06 3.82 -2.11
C SER A 133 -14.09 2.46 -1.40
N TYR A 134 -13.09 1.67 -1.68
CA TYR A 134 -12.69 0.49 -0.91
C TYR A 134 -12.03 0.84 0.43
N VAL A 135 -12.05 2.08 0.81
CA VAL A 135 -11.28 2.57 1.93
C VAL A 135 -12.18 2.94 3.08
N VAL A 136 -11.76 2.52 4.26
CA VAL A 136 -12.44 2.78 5.54
C VAL A 136 -12.80 4.26 5.63
N SER A 137 -14.07 4.54 5.85
CA SER A 137 -14.64 5.90 5.94
C SER A 137 -14.04 6.78 7.05
N SER A 138 -13.16 6.23 7.87
CA SER A 138 -12.54 6.88 9.02
C SER A 138 -11.07 7.28 8.79
N THR A 139 -10.47 6.88 7.67
CA THR A 139 -9.11 7.32 7.36
C THR A 139 -9.15 8.61 6.55
N LYS A 140 -8.46 9.63 7.02
CA LYS A 140 -8.28 10.87 6.25
C LYS A 140 -7.47 10.54 5.00
N TYR A 141 -8.09 10.69 3.85
CA TYR A 141 -7.41 10.67 2.58
C TYR A 141 -6.80 12.03 2.32
N SER A 142 -5.55 12.04 1.94
CA SER A 142 -4.91 13.24 1.42
C SER A 142 -4.37 12.94 0.04
N TYR A 143 -4.71 13.78 -0.93
CA TYR A 143 -4.06 13.83 -2.22
C TYR A 143 -2.81 14.75 -2.19
N GLU A 144 -2.45 15.26 -1.01
CA GLU A 144 -1.37 16.24 -0.82
C GLU A 144 -0.01 15.60 -0.46
N HIS A 145 0.07 14.29 -0.38
CA HIS A 145 1.33 13.62 -0.07
C HIS A 145 2.34 13.77 -1.21
N GLU A 146 3.63 13.93 -0.90
CA GLU A 146 4.69 14.13 -1.90
C GLU A 146 4.77 13.05 -2.98
N THR A 147 4.43 11.80 -2.62
CA THR A 147 4.34 10.69 -3.56
C THR A 147 3.29 10.93 -4.65
N PHE A 148 2.27 11.76 -4.39
CA PHE A 148 1.24 12.10 -5.36
C PHE A 148 1.61 13.27 -6.26
N LYS A 149 2.62 14.07 -5.93
CA LYS A 149 3.12 15.12 -6.84
C LYS A 149 3.60 14.57 -8.18
N ARG A 150 3.87 13.27 -8.22
CA ARG A 150 4.26 12.50 -9.40
C ARG A 150 3.08 12.24 -10.36
N PHE A 151 1.85 12.20 -9.85
CA PHE A 151 0.64 11.86 -10.60
C PHE A 151 -0.39 12.96 -10.46
N ASP A 152 -1.16 13.16 -11.55
CA ASP A 152 -2.29 14.07 -11.55
C ASP A 152 -3.36 13.62 -10.53
N PRO A 153 -3.91 14.52 -9.68
CA PRO A 153 -5.01 14.18 -8.78
C PRO A 153 -6.25 13.61 -9.48
N GLU A 154 -6.55 14.06 -10.70
CA GLU A 154 -7.68 13.51 -11.49
C GLU A 154 -7.40 12.06 -11.91
N LEU A 155 -6.18 11.75 -12.32
CA LEU A 155 -5.75 10.37 -12.61
C LEU A 155 -5.91 9.46 -11.39
N LEU A 156 -5.51 9.93 -10.20
CA LEU A 156 -5.67 9.17 -8.96
C LEU A 156 -7.14 8.91 -8.63
N LYS A 157 -8.00 9.88 -8.86
CA LYS A 157 -9.45 9.72 -8.67
C LYS A 157 -10.03 8.73 -9.67
N GLU A 158 -9.59 8.76 -10.92
CA GLU A 158 -10.04 7.85 -11.95
C GLU A 158 -9.74 6.39 -11.59
N TYR A 159 -8.55 6.12 -11.05
CA TYR A 159 -8.17 4.80 -10.57
C TYR A 159 -8.61 4.49 -9.13
N ASP A 160 -9.42 5.35 -8.52
CA ASP A 160 -9.86 5.27 -7.10
C ASP A 160 -8.68 5.05 -6.13
N ALA A 161 -7.52 5.56 -6.50
CA ALA A 161 -6.29 5.45 -5.71
C ALA A 161 -6.28 6.49 -4.59
N LYS A 162 -6.03 6.07 -3.36
CA LYS A 162 -6.12 6.92 -2.17
C LYS A 162 -4.95 6.69 -1.23
N PHE A 163 -4.52 7.76 -0.58
CA PHE A 163 -3.54 7.65 0.49
C PHE A 163 -4.24 7.30 1.80
N CYS A 164 -3.69 6.34 2.52
CA CYS A 164 -4.18 5.90 3.81
C CYS A 164 -3.06 5.92 4.85
N ASN A 165 -3.26 6.66 5.93
CA ASN A 165 -2.28 6.73 7.01
C ASN A 165 -2.16 5.40 7.74
N ILE A 166 -3.30 4.72 7.97
CA ILE A 166 -3.38 3.42 8.66
C ILE A 166 -4.29 2.50 7.86
N TYR A 167 -3.76 1.42 7.35
CA TYR A 167 -4.51 0.39 6.63
C TYR A 167 -4.51 -0.91 7.40
N PRO A 168 -5.65 -1.36 7.95
CA PRO A 168 -5.74 -2.62 8.66
C PRO A 168 -5.73 -3.82 7.71
N THR A 169 -4.96 -4.83 8.09
CA THR A 169 -4.88 -6.12 7.39
C THR A 169 -5.19 -7.27 8.35
N ASP A 170 -5.30 -8.46 7.83
CA ASP A 170 -5.47 -9.69 8.62
C ASP A 170 -4.25 -10.02 9.52
N THR A 171 -3.10 -9.42 9.24
CA THR A 171 -1.84 -9.64 9.98
C THR A 171 -1.38 -8.45 10.81
N GLY A 172 -2.12 -7.33 10.80
CA GLY A 172 -1.77 -6.11 11.53
C GLY A 172 -2.10 -4.84 10.78
N LEU A 173 -1.51 -3.74 11.20
CA LEU A 173 -1.68 -2.44 10.56
C LEU A 173 -0.52 -2.13 9.62
N LEU A 174 -0.84 -1.57 8.46
CA LEU A 174 0.13 -0.97 7.55
C LEU A 174 -0.03 0.54 7.57
N TYR A 175 1.09 1.26 7.65
CA TYR A 175 1.10 2.71 7.79
C TYR A 175 1.55 3.38 6.50
N ASN A 176 1.00 4.55 6.22
CA ASN A 176 1.41 5.43 5.12
C ASN A 176 1.42 4.71 3.76
N LYS A 177 0.27 4.19 3.36
CA LYS A 177 0.12 3.46 2.10
C LYS A 177 -0.73 4.21 1.08
N LEU A 178 -0.28 4.18 -0.16
CA LEU A 178 -1.15 4.42 -1.30
C LEU A 178 -1.95 3.14 -1.53
N VAL A 179 -3.27 3.26 -1.51
CA VAL A 179 -4.21 2.15 -1.66
C VAL A 179 -4.82 2.21 -3.05
N ILE A 180 -4.68 1.14 -3.81
CA ILE A 180 -5.16 1.02 -5.18
C ILE A 180 -6.06 -0.20 -5.26
N PRO A 181 -7.35 -0.06 -5.58
CA PRO A 181 -8.26 -1.19 -5.73
C PRO A 181 -7.88 -2.03 -6.94
N LEU A 182 -8.04 -3.35 -6.82
CA LEU A 182 -7.81 -4.32 -7.88
C LEU A 182 -9.12 -4.92 -8.31
N TYR A 183 -9.43 -4.78 -9.59
CA TYR A 183 -10.64 -5.27 -10.22
C TYR A 183 -10.34 -6.51 -11.05
N HIS A 184 -11.28 -7.45 -11.09
CA HIS A 184 -11.26 -8.57 -12.00
C HIS A 184 -12.69 -9.03 -12.31
N ARG A 185 -13.07 -8.99 -13.58
CA ARG A 185 -14.41 -9.32 -14.08
C ARG A 185 -15.53 -8.53 -13.40
N GLY A 186 -15.28 -7.26 -13.19
CA GLY A 186 -16.23 -6.35 -12.60
C GLY A 186 -16.27 -6.38 -11.07
N ASP A 187 -15.59 -7.32 -10.41
CA ASP A 187 -15.53 -7.43 -8.96
C ASP A 187 -14.23 -6.83 -8.40
N ILE A 188 -14.29 -6.18 -7.23
CA ILE A 188 -13.10 -5.87 -6.47
C ILE A 188 -12.60 -7.15 -5.80
N VAL A 189 -11.41 -7.60 -6.21
CA VAL A 189 -10.79 -8.82 -5.66
C VAL A 189 -9.80 -8.51 -4.54
N GLY A 190 -9.39 -7.26 -4.40
CA GLY A 190 -8.47 -6.82 -3.36
C GLY A 190 -7.92 -5.42 -3.59
N CYS A 191 -6.81 -5.12 -2.91
CA CYS A 191 -6.08 -3.87 -3.09
C CYS A 191 -4.58 -4.11 -3.20
N ALA A 192 -3.90 -3.30 -4.01
CA ALA A 192 -2.47 -3.11 -3.95
C ALA A 192 -2.15 -1.93 -3.02
N LEU A 193 -1.23 -2.13 -2.10
CA LEU A 193 -0.79 -1.14 -1.13
C LEU A 193 0.67 -0.80 -1.40
N ARG A 194 0.94 0.45 -1.78
CA ARG A 194 2.30 0.93 -2.04
C ARG A 194 2.84 1.66 -0.82
N ASP A 195 4.03 1.28 -0.36
CA ASP A 195 4.74 2.08 0.63
C ASP A 195 5.15 3.45 0.05
N THR A 196 4.78 4.53 0.75
CA THR A 196 5.07 5.91 0.33
C THR A 196 6.27 6.50 1.04
N THR A 197 6.78 5.83 2.07
CA THR A 197 7.89 6.34 2.88
C THR A 197 9.26 5.93 2.34
N GLY A 198 9.31 4.91 1.49
CA GLY A 198 10.56 4.31 1.01
C GLY A 198 11.34 3.53 2.07
N LYS A 199 10.81 3.44 3.31
CA LYS A 199 11.49 2.84 4.46
C LYS A 199 11.21 1.36 4.65
N TYR A 200 10.14 0.85 4.05
CA TYR A 200 9.67 -0.51 4.30
C TYR A 200 9.81 -1.39 3.05
N MET A 201 10.21 -2.62 3.28
CA MET A 201 10.22 -3.68 2.27
C MET A 201 9.26 -4.79 2.68
N PRO A 202 8.50 -5.37 1.76
CA PRO A 202 8.44 -5.06 0.32
C PRO A 202 7.78 -3.71 0.04
N LYS A 203 8.10 -3.09 -1.10
CA LYS A 203 7.49 -1.82 -1.53
C LYS A 203 5.99 -1.95 -1.82
N TRP A 204 5.53 -3.14 -2.19
CA TRP A 204 4.14 -3.47 -2.49
C TRP A 204 3.61 -4.56 -1.58
N TYR A 205 2.38 -4.41 -1.13
CA TYR A 205 1.61 -5.40 -0.40
C TYR A 205 0.30 -5.62 -1.14
N TYR A 206 -0.21 -6.84 -1.13
CA TYR A 206 -1.49 -7.18 -1.73
C TYR A 206 -2.42 -7.74 -0.65
N VAL A 207 -3.64 -7.25 -0.61
CA VAL A 207 -4.66 -7.66 0.36
C VAL A 207 -5.94 -8.09 -0.35
N PRO A 208 -6.64 -9.12 0.11
CA PRO A 208 -6.34 -9.96 1.29
C PRO A 208 -5.05 -10.76 1.09
N LYS A 209 -4.47 -11.22 2.21
CA LYS A 209 -3.31 -12.13 2.16
C LYS A 209 -3.68 -13.39 1.39
N GLY A 210 -2.83 -13.77 0.43
CA GLY A 210 -3.09 -14.90 -0.46
C GLY A 210 -3.88 -14.55 -1.72
N LEU A 211 -4.15 -13.26 -1.96
CA LEU A 211 -4.65 -12.80 -3.26
C LEU A 211 -3.75 -13.31 -4.38
N ASN A 212 -4.32 -14.06 -5.32
CA ASN A 212 -3.56 -14.58 -6.47
C ASN A 212 -3.41 -13.50 -7.55
N ILE A 213 -2.43 -12.62 -7.39
CA ILE A 213 -2.12 -11.56 -8.37
C ILE A 213 -1.66 -12.11 -9.72
N SER A 214 -1.20 -13.38 -9.76
CA SER A 214 -0.78 -14.02 -11.01
C SER A 214 -1.96 -14.44 -11.90
N SER A 215 -3.19 -14.40 -11.39
CA SER A 215 -4.41 -14.72 -12.18
C SER A 215 -5.18 -13.49 -12.65
N ILE A 216 -4.67 -12.28 -12.39
CA ILE A 216 -5.31 -11.04 -12.76
C ILE A 216 -4.33 -10.09 -13.46
N LEU A 217 -4.85 -9.14 -14.23
CA LEU A 217 -4.11 -8.03 -14.82
C LEU A 217 -4.69 -6.72 -14.32
N TYR A 218 -3.85 -5.77 -13.95
CA TYR A 218 -4.32 -4.42 -13.61
C TYR A 218 -4.91 -3.74 -14.85
N ASN A 219 -6.01 -3.05 -14.67
CA ASN A 219 -6.76 -2.36 -15.72
C ASN A 219 -7.39 -3.29 -16.80
N TYR A 220 -7.43 -4.61 -16.55
CA TYR A 220 -8.00 -5.58 -17.50
C TYR A 220 -9.48 -5.33 -17.80
N ASP A 221 -10.28 -5.03 -16.79
CA ASP A 221 -11.73 -4.84 -16.92
C ASP A 221 -12.09 -3.64 -17.83
N TYR A 222 -11.25 -2.60 -17.81
CA TYR A 222 -11.40 -1.48 -18.74
C TYR A 222 -11.22 -1.92 -20.20
N ILE A 223 -10.20 -2.75 -20.45
CA ILE A 223 -9.94 -3.28 -21.80
C ILE A 223 -11.05 -4.21 -22.25
N GLU A 224 -11.46 -5.15 -21.39
CA GLU A 224 -12.48 -6.16 -21.72
C GLU A 224 -13.85 -5.52 -22.01
N GLN A 225 -14.17 -4.38 -21.42
CA GLN A 225 -15.43 -3.67 -21.61
C GLN A 225 -15.42 -2.71 -22.83
N ASN A 226 -14.28 -2.55 -23.49
CA ASN A 226 -14.10 -1.57 -24.56
C ASN A 226 -13.80 -2.26 -25.88
N GLU A 227 -14.85 -2.56 -26.65
CA GLU A 227 -14.76 -3.32 -27.91
C GLU A 227 -13.95 -2.61 -29.02
N ASP A 228 -13.73 -1.30 -28.91
CA ASP A 228 -12.96 -0.53 -29.87
C ASP A 228 -11.42 -0.71 -29.71
N ILE A 229 -10.99 -1.34 -28.62
CA ILE A 229 -9.56 -1.60 -28.39
C ILE A 229 -9.10 -2.79 -29.21
N THR A 230 -8.16 -2.54 -30.11
CA THR A 230 -7.56 -3.55 -31.00
C THR A 230 -6.12 -3.91 -30.64
N GLU A 231 -5.50 -3.17 -29.74
CA GLU A 231 -4.13 -3.38 -29.25
C GLU A 231 -4.09 -3.12 -27.75
N VAL A 232 -3.37 -3.93 -26.99
CA VAL A 232 -3.10 -3.72 -25.57
C VAL A 232 -1.61 -3.64 -25.30
N ILE A 233 -1.20 -2.68 -24.47
CA ILE A 233 0.19 -2.55 -24.00
C ILE A 233 0.32 -3.29 -22.69
N LEU A 234 1.30 -4.19 -22.59
CA LEU A 234 1.60 -4.97 -21.40
C LEU A 234 2.84 -4.41 -20.70
N VAL A 235 2.68 -3.98 -19.44
CA VAL A 235 3.73 -3.40 -18.61
C VAL A 235 3.92 -4.19 -17.32
N GLU A 236 4.95 -3.88 -16.52
CA GLU A 236 5.25 -4.57 -15.27
C GLU A 236 4.38 -4.09 -14.11
N GLY A 237 4.27 -2.80 -13.91
CA GLY A 237 3.70 -2.18 -12.73
C GLY A 237 2.49 -1.27 -12.97
N ILE A 238 1.77 -1.01 -11.87
CA ILE A 238 0.61 -0.12 -11.88
C ILE A 238 1.01 1.30 -12.31
N PHE A 239 2.18 1.77 -11.89
CA PHE A 239 2.63 3.13 -12.20
C PHE A 239 2.99 3.31 -13.67
N ASP A 240 3.38 2.22 -14.35
CA ASP A 240 3.61 2.25 -15.78
C ASP A 240 2.29 2.42 -16.54
N VAL A 241 1.22 1.77 -16.10
CA VAL A 241 -0.14 2.00 -16.64
C VAL A 241 -0.51 3.47 -16.51
N TRP A 242 -0.28 4.06 -15.34
CA TRP A 242 -0.60 5.48 -15.10
C TRP A 242 0.28 6.43 -15.93
N ALA A 243 1.53 6.07 -16.19
CA ALA A 243 2.40 6.87 -17.05
C ALA A 243 1.91 6.92 -18.50
N TYR A 244 1.45 5.78 -19.04
CA TYR A 244 0.83 5.73 -20.35
C TYR A 244 -0.49 6.49 -20.40
N HIS A 245 -1.35 6.33 -19.41
CA HIS A 245 -2.62 7.06 -19.31
C HIS A 245 -2.38 8.59 -19.30
N LYS A 246 -1.37 9.06 -18.59
CA LYS A 246 -1.00 10.49 -18.55
C LYS A 246 -0.70 11.06 -19.93
N VAL A 247 -0.26 10.26 -20.87
CA VAL A 247 0.00 10.65 -22.26
C VAL A 247 -1.14 10.30 -23.23
N GLY A 248 -2.31 9.95 -22.70
CA GLY A 248 -3.52 9.66 -23.48
C GLY A 248 -3.56 8.25 -24.10
N ILE A 249 -2.80 7.31 -23.52
CA ILE A 249 -2.79 5.90 -23.94
C ILE A 249 -3.41 5.05 -22.85
N ASP A 250 -4.69 4.65 -23.01
CA ASP A 250 -5.48 4.01 -21.96
C ASP A 250 -5.52 2.48 -22.08
N ASN A 251 -5.17 1.94 -23.24
CA ASN A 251 -5.16 0.51 -23.55
C ASN A 251 -3.95 -0.22 -22.97
N VAL A 252 -3.70 -0.05 -21.67
CA VAL A 252 -2.52 -0.57 -20.97
C VAL A 252 -2.93 -1.44 -19.78
N VAL A 253 -2.26 -2.59 -19.61
CA VAL A 253 -2.45 -3.50 -18.47
C VAL A 253 -1.13 -3.87 -17.82
N ALA A 254 -1.14 -4.15 -16.50
CA ALA A 254 0.07 -4.55 -15.78
C ALA A 254 -0.03 -5.96 -15.18
N ILE A 255 1.15 -6.64 -15.09
CA ILE A 255 1.30 -8.01 -14.58
C ILE A 255 1.59 -8.09 -13.07
N PHE A 256 1.77 -7.00 -12.36
CA PHE A 256 2.12 -6.90 -10.94
C PHE A 256 3.49 -7.48 -10.56
N GLY A 257 4.38 -7.69 -11.47
CA GLY A 257 5.68 -8.27 -11.16
C GLY A 257 6.57 -8.44 -12.38
N SER A 258 7.66 -9.15 -12.21
CA SER A 258 8.72 -9.29 -13.20
C SER A 258 8.50 -10.42 -14.21
N SER A 259 7.27 -10.97 -14.33
CA SER A 259 7.09 -12.13 -15.22
C SER A 259 5.61 -12.44 -15.46
N LEU A 260 5.21 -12.49 -16.72
CA LEU A 260 3.87 -12.93 -17.14
C LEU A 260 3.61 -14.38 -16.70
N SER A 261 2.47 -14.63 -16.07
CA SER A 261 1.98 -15.99 -15.76
C SER A 261 1.22 -16.63 -16.93
N GLU A 262 0.94 -17.92 -16.84
CA GLU A 262 0.12 -18.62 -17.83
C GLU A 262 -1.33 -18.12 -17.79
N GLU A 263 -1.87 -17.90 -16.60
CA GLU A 263 -3.24 -17.38 -16.39
C GLU A 263 -3.39 -15.97 -16.95
N GLN A 264 -2.41 -15.10 -16.72
CA GLN A 264 -2.40 -13.74 -17.30
C GLN A 264 -2.28 -13.78 -18.83
N ALA A 265 -1.47 -14.70 -19.37
CA ALA A 265 -1.36 -14.89 -20.83
C ALA A 265 -2.71 -15.35 -21.43
N GLU A 266 -3.44 -16.22 -20.74
CA GLU A 266 -4.79 -16.63 -21.17
C GLU A 266 -5.78 -15.46 -21.19
N LEU A 267 -5.70 -14.55 -20.22
CA LEU A 267 -6.54 -13.33 -20.23
C LEU A 267 -6.27 -12.48 -21.48
N LEU A 268 -4.98 -12.26 -21.81
CA LEU A 268 -4.60 -11.51 -23.01
C LEU A 268 -5.06 -12.18 -24.32
N ILE A 269 -4.93 -13.50 -24.39
CA ILE A 269 -5.37 -14.29 -25.58
C ILE A 269 -6.90 -14.18 -25.76
N ARG A 270 -7.67 -14.18 -24.67
CA ARG A 270 -9.13 -14.03 -24.73
C ARG A 270 -9.60 -12.69 -25.26
N LEU A 271 -8.82 -11.62 -25.04
CA LEU A 271 -9.15 -10.31 -25.60
C LEU A 271 -9.11 -10.29 -27.13
N SER A 272 -8.38 -11.24 -27.75
CA SER A 272 -8.24 -11.35 -29.21
C SER A 272 -7.72 -10.07 -29.88
N VAL A 273 -6.81 -9.35 -29.20
CA VAL A 273 -6.19 -8.10 -29.65
C VAL A 273 -4.69 -8.27 -29.83
N ASP A 274 -4.05 -7.33 -30.53
CA ASP A 274 -2.59 -7.24 -30.59
C ASP A 274 -2.03 -6.95 -29.20
N VAL A 275 -0.86 -7.51 -28.88
CA VAL A 275 -0.18 -7.26 -27.60
C VAL A 275 1.16 -6.60 -27.86
N THR A 276 1.35 -5.44 -27.25
CA THR A 276 2.62 -4.69 -27.30
C THR A 276 3.32 -4.78 -25.95
N LEU A 277 4.50 -5.36 -25.93
CA LEU A 277 5.31 -5.51 -24.72
C LEU A 277 6.08 -4.22 -24.42
N SER A 278 5.96 -3.68 -23.20
CA SER A 278 6.68 -2.51 -22.73
C SER A 278 7.18 -2.75 -21.30
N PHE A 279 8.12 -3.69 -21.17
CA PHE A 279 8.75 -4.00 -19.88
C PHE A 279 10.02 -3.16 -19.69
N ASP A 280 10.47 -3.07 -18.44
CA ASP A 280 11.66 -2.32 -18.06
C ASP A 280 12.88 -2.73 -18.91
N ASN A 281 13.72 -1.78 -19.29
CA ASN A 281 14.91 -2.10 -20.08
C ASN A 281 16.11 -2.40 -19.18
N ASP A 282 15.92 -3.39 -18.28
CA ASP A 282 16.97 -3.98 -17.44
C ASP A 282 17.05 -5.50 -17.68
N THR A 283 17.95 -6.17 -16.97
CA THR A 283 18.12 -7.63 -17.09
C THR A 283 16.86 -8.41 -16.70
N ALA A 284 16.05 -7.92 -15.74
CA ALA A 284 14.83 -8.58 -15.32
C ALA A 284 13.73 -8.42 -16.37
N GLY A 285 13.52 -7.20 -16.88
CA GLY A 285 12.54 -6.91 -17.93
C GLY A 285 12.85 -7.60 -19.25
N GLN A 286 14.14 -7.76 -19.62
CA GLN A 286 14.52 -8.55 -20.78
C GLN A 286 14.12 -10.03 -20.64
N LYS A 287 14.28 -10.63 -19.45
CA LYS A 287 13.80 -11.99 -19.14
C LYS A 287 12.29 -12.08 -19.17
N ALA A 288 11.59 -11.06 -18.62
CA ALA A 288 10.14 -10.95 -18.69
C ALA A 288 9.63 -10.90 -20.13
N THR A 289 10.26 -10.08 -20.96
CA THR A 289 9.98 -9.97 -22.39
C THR A 289 10.13 -11.32 -23.10
N ALA A 290 11.26 -12.01 -22.91
CA ALA A 290 11.49 -13.32 -23.51
C ALA A 290 10.45 -14.37 -23.09
N LYS A 291 10.04 -14.35 -21.81
CA LYS A 291 9.00 -15.25 -21.30
C LYS A 291 7.62 -14.89 -21.88
N ALA A 292 7.25 -13.61 -21.93
CA ALA A 292 6.00 -13.18 -22.52
C ALA A 292 5.90 -13.57 -24.00
N ILE A 293 6.96 -13.36 -24.77
CA ILE A 293 7.03 -13.82 -26.17
C ILE A 293 6.79 -15.33 -26.26
N LYS A 294 7.43 -16.13 -25.41
CA LYS A 294 7.25 -17.58 -25.41
C LYS A 294 5.80 -18.00 -25.14
N LEU A 295 5.09 -17.32 -24.24
CA LEU A 295 3.71 -17.66 -23.87
C LEU A 295 2.69 -17.18 -24.91
N LEU A 296 2.93 -16.05 -25.56
CA LEU A 296 1.97 -15.39 -26.45
C LEU A 296 2.23 -15.65 -27.94
N ARG A 297 3.45 -16.06 -28.31
CA ARG A 297 3.83 -16.32 -29.71
C ARG A 297 2.86 -17.28 -30.39
N ASN A 298 2.48 -16.97 -31.61
CA ASN A 298 1.51 -17.70 -32.44
C ASN A 298 0.07 -17.71 -31.89
N LYS A 299 -0.22 -16.94 -30.83
CA LYS A 299 -1.56 -16.84 -30.27
C LYS A 299 -2.16 -15.43 -30.45
N VAL A 300 -1.31 -14.43 -30.48
CA VAL A 300 -1.64 -13.01 -30.75
C VAL A 300 -0.55 -12.38 -31.60
N THR A 301 -0.85 -11.24 -32.25
CA THR A 301 0.20 -10.41 -32.87
C THR A 301 1.00 -9.74 -31.76
N LEU A 302 2.33 -9.84 -31.85
CA LEU A 302 3.22 -9.27 -30.84
C LEU A 302 4.04 -8.12 -31.41
N LYS A 303 4.06 -7.04 -30.65
CA LYS A 303 4.96 -5.89 -30.84
C LYS A 303 5.77 -5.64 -29.58
N LYS A 304 6.82 -4.86 -29.72
CA LYS A 304 7.68 -4.44 -28.59
C LYS A 304 7.95 -2.95 -28.66
N ILE A 305 7.93 -2.30 -27.51
CA ILE A 305 8.46 -0.95 -27.29
C ILE A 305 9.87 -1.09 -26.74
N GLU A 306 10.82 -0.42 -27.34
CA GLU A 306 12.19 -0.34 -26.81
C GLU A 306 12.34 0.93 -25.99
N LEU A 307 12.51 0.77 -24.69
CA LEU A 307 12.78 1.85 -23.74
C LEU A 307 14.27 2.16 -23.70
N SER A 308 14.65 3.33 -23.21
CA SER A 308 16.05 3.67 -22.97
C SER A 308 16.66 2.71 -21.93
N GLU A 309 17.96 2.45 -22.02
CA GLU A 309 18.64 1.52 -21.10
C GLU A 309 18.46 1.94 -19.64
N GLY A 310 18.03 1.01 -18.80
CA GLY A 310 17.81 1.20 -17.36
C GLY A 310 16.59 2.05 -16.99
N SER A 311 15.70 2.36 -17.95
CA SER A 311 14.46 3.11 -17.67
C SER A 311 13.23 2.18 -17.61
N ASP A 312 12.24 2.61 -16.84
CA ASP A 312 10.87 2.11 -16.84
C ASP A 312 9.90 3.17 -17.40
N PRO A 313 8.68 2.79 -17.85
CA PRO A 313 7.73 3.76 -18.40
C PRO A 313 7.37 4.87 -17.43
N ALA A 314 7.31 4.58 -16.12
CA ALA A 314 6.90 5.54 -15.10
C ALA A 314 7.99 6.60 -14.79
N ASP A 315 9.25 6.33 -15.13
CA ASP A 315 10.36 7.27 -14.92
C ASP A 315 10.69 8.11 -16.19
N MET A 316 10.06 7.78 -17.33
CA MET A 316 10.23 8.53 -18.59
C MET A 316 9.41 9.83 -18.61
N THR A 317 9.89 10.80 -19.37
CA THR A 317 9.08 11.99 -19.71
C THR A 317 7.95 11.60 -20.67
N SER A 318 6.89 12.40 -20.69
CA SER A 318 5.75 12.19 -21.61
C SER A 318 6.18 12.13 -23.08
N GLU A 319 7.15 12.95 -23.49
CA GLU A 319 7.67 13.00 -24.86
C GLU A 319 8.46 11.73 -25.21
N GLU A 320 9.33 11.27 -24.31
CA GLU A 320 10.11 10.04 -24.50
C GLU A 320 9.21 8.81 -24.60
N LEU A 321 8.19 8.72 -23.73
CA LEU A 321 7.26 7.61 -23.73
C LEU A 321 6.42 7.56 -24.99
N LEU A 322 5.89 8.69 -25.44
CA LEU A 322 5.16 8.78 -26.72
C LEU A 322 6.05 8.43 -27.90
N LYS A 323 7.30 8.91 -27.95
CA LYS A 323 8.25 8.58 -28.99
C LYS A 323 8.57 7.08 -29.03
N ALA A 324 8.78 6.46 -27.86
CA ALA A 324 9.01 5.02 -27.76
C ALA A 324 7.79 4.23 -28.27
N TYR A 325 6.59 4.62 -27.86
CA TYR A 325 5.35 4.02 -28.34
C TYR A 325 5.17 4.09 -29.85
N LEU A 326 5.44 5.25 -30.47
CA LEU A 326 5.32 5.44 -31.92
C LEU A 326 6.33 4.60 -32.71
N ASN A 327 7.49 4.30 -32.12
CA ASN A 327 8.56 3.50 -32.73
C ASN A 327 8.46 1.99 -32.43
N ARG A 328 7.34 1.51 -31.86
CA ARG A 328 7.16 0.09 -31.57
C ARG A 328 7.27 -0.77 -32.84
N SER A 329 7.84 -1.95 -32.69
CA SER A 329 8.12 -2.86 -33.82
C SER A 329 7.56 -4.27 -33.57
N ASN A 330 7.32 -5.02 -34.64
CA ASN A 330 6.92 -6.41 -34.54
C ASN A 330 8.06 -7.27 -33.96
N VAL A 331 7.66 -8.34 -33.23
CA VAL A 331 8.58 -9.30 -32.60
C VAL A 331 8.59 -10.61 -33.35
#